data_f445759c0fe362413e07dbe6f16810c7
#
_entry.id   f445759c0fe362413e07dbe6f16810c7
#
_cell.length_a   1.000
_cell.length_b   1.000
_cell.length_c   1.000
_cell.angle_alpha   90.00
_cell.angle_beta   90.00
_cell.angle_gamma   90.00
#
_symmetry.space_group_name_H-M   'P 1'
#
loop_
_entity.id
_entity.type
_entity.pdbx_description
1 polymer ?
#
loop_
_entity_poly.entity_id
_entity_poly.type
_entity_poly.pdbx_seq_one_letter_code
_entity_poly.pdbx_strand_id
1 'polypeptide(L)'
;MGRLFGTDGVRGIANKDLTNELAMQIGAAAAEVLLKESKSAKPTVLIGKDTRASGDMLEAALTAGLCSVGCNVLSVGIVPTPAVAYLVGLYECEAGIMISASHNPCEYNGIKIFQKSGYKLDDALEDEIETIILDNAEKIEYKIGGEVGNATKCKSAVKDYIEHVVKTTNVSFDGLKIALDCANGSASVCAKEIFTSLGAKCFMLSDTPDGVNINDKCGSTHPEELMKFVKDAGLDLGLAFDGDADRMLAVDENGELVDGDKVIAICSSKMKQEGTLKKDTAVVTVMSNMGFFKFCEEHDIRCEKTAVGDRYVLEKMLKEGYNIGGEQSGHVIFLDYATTGDGELSGVQLLEAVVKSGKKLSELASVMQVYPQVLINVKVSAEGKKKYNNDEYIIAATQKAEMELMGDGRVLVRVSGTEPLVRVMLEGKDINHIQKLGEQIAEVVKERLS
;
A
#
# COMPACT_ATOMS: atom_id res chain seq x y z
N MET A 1 7.13 -4.86 -16.93
CA MET A 1 6.70 -5.84 -15.94
C MET A 1 7.63 -7.02 -16.05
N GLY A 2 8.27 -7.41 -14.98
CA GLY A 2 9.19 -8.53 -14.93
C GLY A 2 8.51 -9.88 -15.19
N ARG A 3 9.32 -10.92 -15.25
CA ARG A 3 8.87 -12.33 -15.41
C ARG A 3 8.47 -12.94 -14.07
N LEU A 4 9.03 -12.45 -12.96
CA LEU A 4 8.75 -12.88 -11.57
C LEU A 4 8.22 -11.71 -10.74
N PHE A 5 8.87 -10.53 -10.81
CA PHE A 5 8.46 -9.35 -10.07
C PHE A 5 7.28 -8.66 -10.76
N GLY A 6 6.23 -8.42 -9.98
CA GLY A 6 5.09 -7.60 -10.34
C GLY A 6 5.31 -6.13 -9.94
N THR A 7 4.22 -5.37 -9.79
CA THR A 7 4.28 -3.97 -9.32
C THR A 7 4.63 -3.84 -7.84
N ASP A 8 4.56 -4.93 -7.07
CA ASP A 8 4.78 -4.93 -5.61
C ASP A 8 5.45 -6.25 -5.17
N GLY A 9 6.61 -6.54 -5.74
CA GLY A 9 7.41 -7.74 -5.46
C GLY A 9 6.92 -9.00 -6.17
N VAL A 10 7.43 -10.15 -5.73
CA VAL A 10 7.02 -11.47 -6.22
C VAL A 10 5.84 -11.95 -5.40
N ARG A 11 4.71 -12.30 -6.03
CA ARG A 11 3.49 -12.79 -5.37
C ARG A 11 2.99 -14.07 -6.00
N GLY A 12 2.40 -14.94 -5.18
CA GLY A 12 1.77 -16.17 -5.65
C GLY A 12 1.12 -16.97 -4.52
N ILE A 13 0.45 -18.05 -4.87
CA ILE A 13 -0.04 -19.03 -3.89
C ILE A 13 1.18 -19.74 -3.29
N ALA A 14 1.31 -19.69 -1.96
CA ALA A 14 2.44 -20.29 -1.26
C ALA A 14 2.49 -21.82 -1.50
N ASN A 15 3.69 -22.37 -1.70
CA ASN A 15 3.91 -23.77 -2.08
C ASN A 15 3.39 -24.19 -3.46
N LYS A 16 2.85 -23.27 -4.26
CA LYS A 16 2.40 -23.57 -5.61
C LYS A 16 3.12 -22.67 -6.62
N ASP A 17 2.90 -21.37 -6.53
CA ASP A 17 3.51 -20.36 -7.42
C ASP A 17 4.75 -19.79 -6.75
N LEU A 18 4.67 -19.49 -5.45
CA LEU A 18 5.78 -19.03 -4.60
C LEU A 18 6.24 -20.20 -3.71
N THR A 19 7.19 -20.97 -4.24
CA THR A 19 7.75 -22.14 -3.53
C THR A 19 8.91 -21.74 -2.62
N ASN A 20 9.28 -22.63 -1.69
CA ASN A 20 10.47 -22.44 -0.85
C ASN A 20 11.77 -22.45 -1.67
N GLU A 21 11.84 -23.24 -2.76
CA GLU A 21 12.99 -23.21 -3.68
C GLU A 21 13.13 -21.86 -4.34
N LEU A 22 12.02 -21.27 -4.84
CA LEU A 22 12.03 -19.94 -5.44
C LEU A 22 12.41 -18.87 -4.40
N ALA A 23 11.88 -18.96 -3.17
CA ALA A 23 12.22 -18.03 -2.10
C ALA A 23 13.73 -18.09 -1.75
N MET A 24 14.31 -19.30 -1.68
CA MET A 24 15.76 -19.46 -1.47
C MET A 24 16.57 -18.84 -2.61
N GLN A 25 16.15 -19.04 -3.86
CA GLN A 25 16.80 -18.45 -5.04
C GLN A 25 16.70 -16.92 -5.04
N ILE A 26 15.53 -16.36 -4.66
CA ILE A 26 15.35 -14.91 -4.50
C ILE A 26 16.32 -14.37 -3.46
N GLY A 27 16.45 -15.03 -2.30
CA GLY A 27 17.39 -14.60 -1.25
C GLY A 27 18.83 -14.57 -1.74
N ALA A 28 19.29 -15.64 -2.40
CA ALA A 28 20.64 -15.72 -2.92
C ALA A 28 20.91 -14.71 -4.04
N ALA A 29 20.00 -14.59 -5.02
CA ALA A 29 20.14 -13.66 -6.13
C ALA A 29 20.05 -12.19 -5.69
N ALA A 30 19.15 -11.86 -4.74
CA ALA A 30 19.06 -10.53 -4.17
C ALA A 30 20.36 -10.12 -3.47
N ALA A 31 20.99 -11.03 -2.73
CA ALA A 31 22.29 -10.75 -2.12
C ALA A 31 23.35 -10.46 -3.19
N GLU A 32 23.45 -11.27 -4.24
CA GLU A 32 24.40 -11.04 -5.34
C GLU A 32 24.24 -9.67 -6.01
N VAL A 33 23.02 -9.18 -6.15
CA VAL A 33 22.74 -7.89 -6.77
C VAL A 33 22.98 -6.73 -5.82
N LEU A 34 22.36 -6.78 -4.62
CA LEU A 34 22.29 -5.65 -3.71
C LEU A 34 23.59 -5.43 -2.91
N LEU A 35 24.39 -6.47 -2.76
CA LEU A 35 25.60 -6.41 -1.94
C LEU A 35 26.88 -6.18 -2.74
N LYS A 36 26.79 -6.01 -4.06
CA LYS A 36 27.95 -5.73 -4.94
C LYS A 36 28.77 -4.51 -4.47
N GLU A 37 28.09 -3.50 -3.94
CA GLU A 37 28.71 -2.27 -3.48
C GLU A 37 28.91 -2.22 -1.97
N SER A 38 28.52 -3.26 -1.25
CA SER A 38 28.68 -3.30 0.19
C SER A 38 30.16 -3.34 0.58
N LYS A 39 30.54 -2.46 1.51
CA LYS A 39 31.89 -2.43 2.10
C LYS A 39 32.00 -3.34 3.33
N SER A 40 30.88 -3.96 3.75
CA SER A 40 30.88 -4.88 4.89
C SER A 40 31.42 -6.23 4.49
N ALA A 41 32.31 -6.79 5.29
CA ALA A 41 32.77 -8.16 5.10
C ALA A 41 31.67 -9.21 5.30
N LYS A 42 30.64 -8.88 6.07
CA LYS A 42 29.43 -9.68 6.29
C LYS A 42 28.20 -8.76 6.28
N PRO A 43 27.67 -8.45 5.09
CA PRO A 43 26.48 -7.61 4.97
C PRO A 43 25.28 -8.28 5.64
N THR A 44 24.36 -7.47 6.15
CA THR A 44 23.16 -7.95 6.84
C THR A 44 21.91 -7.55 6.09
N VAL A 45 21.00 -8.50 5.89
CA VAL A 45 19.65 -8.26 5.34
C VAL A 45 18.62 -8.47 6.45
N LEU A 46 17.72 -7.52 6.60
CA LEU A 46 16.61 -7.58 7.53
C LEU A 46 15.43 -8.34 6.89
N ILE A 47 14.77 -9.24 7.63
CA ILE A 47 13.57 -9.94 7.18
C ILE A 47 12.45 -9.74 8.19
N GLY A 48 11.32 -9.19 7.71
CA GLY A 48 10.04 -9.13 8.41
C GLY A 48 8.95 -9.92 7.67
N LYS A 49 7.85 -10.20 8.35
CA LYS A 49 6.71 -10.92 7.77
C LYS A 49 5.39 -10.48 8.38
N ASP A 50 4.30 -10.75 7.67
CA ASP A 50 2.95 -10.69 8.22
C ASP A 50 2.59 -11.96 9.01
N THR A 51 1.32 -12.12 9.35
CA THR A 51 0.84 -13.20 10.23
C THR A 51 0.51 -14.50 9.52
N ARG A 52 0.71 -14.62 8.19
CA ARG A 52 0.39 -15.83 7.41
C ARG A 52 1.21 -17.03 7.87
N ALA A 53 0.57 -18.19 7.97
CA ALA A 53 1.24 -19.45 8.34
C ALA A 53 2.42 -19.80 7.40
N SER A 54 2.32 -19.48 6.10
CA SER A 54 3.38 -19.69 5.13
C SER A 54 4.61 -18.79 5.33
N GLY A 55 4.49 -17.74 6.17
CA GLY A 55 5.57 -16.78 6.43
C GLY A 55 6.81 -17.43 7.04
N ASP A 56 6.65 -18.35 7.99
CA ASP A 56 7.77 -19.04 8.64
C ASP A 56 8.59 -19.89 7.66
N MET A 57 7.90 -20.59 6.77
CA MET A 57 8.54 -21.42 5.74
C MET A 57 9.33 -20.54 4.74
N LEU A 58 8.73 -19.44 4.26
CA LEU A 58 9.37 -18.55 3.30
C LEU A 58 10.54 -17.79 3.94
N GLU A 59 10.42 -17.38 5.22
CA GLU A 59 11.52 -16.76 5.98
C GLU A 59 12.71 -17.72 6.11
N ALA A 60 12.45 -18.98 6.43
CA ALA A 60 13.50 -20.00 6.53
C ALA A 60 14.22 -20.21 5.18
N ALA A 61 13.47 -20.26 4.08
CA ALA A 61 14.02 -20.43 2.75
C ALA A 61 14.87 -19.22 2.30
N LEU A 62 14.35 -18.00 2.47
CA LEU A 62 15.09 -16.75 2.22
C LEU A 62 16.37 -16.69 3.06
N THR A 63 16.26 -17.03 4.35
CA THR A 63 17.41 -17.06 5.26
C THR A 63 18.48 -18.04 4.78
N ALA A 64 18.10 -19.24 4.34
CA ALA A 64 19.01 -20.21 3.78
C ALA A 64 19.71 -19.68 2.52
N GLY A 65 18.96 -19.06 1.61
CA GLY A 65 19.52 -18.45 0.39
C GLY A 65 20.53 -17.34 0.70
N LEU A 66 20.16 -16.38 1.54
CA LEU A 66 21.03 -15.28 1.96
C LEU A 66 22.29 -15.76 2.67
N CYS A 67 22.15 -16.66 3.67
CA CYS A 67 23.29 -17.18 4.42
C CYS A 67 24.24 -17.99 3.53
N SER A 68 23.72 -18.71 2.53
CA SER A 68 24.55 -19.55 1.64
C SER A 68 25.53 -18.73 0.78
N VAL A 69 25.25 -17.46 0.56
CA VAL A 69 26.12 -16.53 -0.20
C VAL A 69 26.90 -15.57 0.70
N GLY A 70 26.93 -15.84 2.01
CA GLY A 70 27.75 -15.09 2.98
C GLY A 70 27.06 -13.89 3.61
N CYS A 71 25.78 -13.69 3.38
CA CYS A 71 25.01 -12.60 3.97
C CYS A 71 24.45 -12.98 5.35
N ASN A 72 24.56 -12.08 6.32
CA ASN A 72 23.86 -12.25 7.60
C ASN A 72 22.37 -11.89 7.46
N VAL A 73 21.53 -12.51 8.29
CA VAL A 73 20.11 -12.24 8.36
C VAL A 73 19.74 -11.75 9.75
N LEU A 74 18.99 -10.63 9.79
CA LEU A 74 18.37 -10.09 10.99
C LEU A 74 16.84 -10.30 10.87
N SER A 75 16.31 -11.35 11.50
CA SER A 75 14.86 -11.60 11.56
C SER A 75 14.24 -10.63 12.59
N VAL A 76 13.24 -9.88 12.16
CA VAL A 76 12.46 -8.97 13.00
C VAL A 76 11.08 -9.52 13.37
N GLY A 77 10.74 -10.72 12.87
CA GLY A 77 9.47 -11.38 13.16
C GLY A 77 8.28 -10.74 12.46
N ILE A 78 7.13 -10.77 13.13
CA ILE A 78 5.90 -10.16 12.60
C ILE A 78 5.98 -8.65 12.83
N VAL A 79 5.93 -7.89 11.73
CA VAL A 79 5.95 -6.42 11.70
C VAL A 79 5.18 -5.90 10.48
N PRO A 80 4.65 -4.68 10.50
CA PRO A 80 4.14 -4.00 9.31
C PRO A 80 5.16 -3.84 8.19
N THR A 81 4.69 -3.78 6.94
CA THR A 81 5.56 -3.47 5.79
C THR A 81 6.34 -2.15 5.98
N PRO A 82 5.73 -1.03 6.40
CA PRO A 82 6.47 0.20 6.67
C PRO A 82 7.52 0.06 7.79
N ALA A 83 7.31 -0.83 8.74
CA ALA A 83 8.33 -1.11 9.76
C ALA A 83 9.61 -1.68 9.14
N VAL A 84 9.51 -2.60 8.16
CA VAL A 84 10.67 -3.11 7.43
C VAL A 84 11.41 -1.96 6.73
N ALA A 85 10.67 -1.09 6.02
CA ALA A 85 11.23 0.06 5.33
C ALA A 85 11.97 1.04 6.27
N TYR A 86 11.44 1.25 7.48
CA TYR A 86 12.07 2.09 8.50
C TYR A 86 13.28 1.43 9.17
N LEU A 87 13.10 0.17 9.61
CA LEU A 87 14.09 -0.54 10.41
C LEU A 87 15.34 -0.91 9.61
N VAL A 88 15.26 -1.07 8.28
CA VAL A 88 16.42 -1.33 7.44
C VAL A 88 17.45 -0.21 7.57
N GLY A 89 17.01 1.05 7.62
CA GLY A 89 17.88 2.20 7.86
C GLY A 89 18.33 2.31 9.31
N LEU A 90 17.41 2.09 10.27
CA LEU A 90 17.70 2.20 11.70
C LEU A 90 18.79 1.19 12.14
N TYR A 91 18.74 -0.03 11.64
CA TYR A 91 19.71 -1.09 11.98
C TYR A 91 20.89 -1.17 11.02
N GLU A 92 21.02 -0.18 10.13
CA GLU A 92 22.09 -0.10 9.14
C GLU A 92 22.25 -1.38 8.29
N CYS A 93 21.12 -2.06 8.02
CA CYS A 93 21.08 -3.22 7.13
C CYS A 93 21.26 -2.79 5.67
N GLU A 94 21.85 -3.66 4.84
CA GLU A 94 22.08 -3.36 3.42
C GLU A 94 20.80 -3.47 2.58
N ALA A 95 19.85 -4.29 3.04
CA ALA A 95 18.52 -4.43 2.45
C ALA A 95 17.50 -4.91 3.48
N GLY A 96 16.21 -4.71 3.19
CA GLY A 96 15.09 -5.25 3.94
C GLY A 96 14.22 -6.13 3.05
N ILE A 97 13.70 -7.23 3.60
CA ILE A 97 12.76 -8.11 2.91
C ILE A 97 11.49 -8.19 3.75
N MET A 98 10.34 -7.93 3.12
CA MET A 98 9.02 -8.16 3.72
C MET A 98 8.34 -9.35 3.05
N ILE A 99 7.89 -10.29 3.87
CA ILE A 99 7.13 -11.47 3.44
C ILE A 99 5.65 -11.20 3.70
N SER A 100 4.93 -10.82 2.66
CA SER A 100 3.49 -10.52 2.71
C SER A 100 2.87 -10.46 1.33
N ALA A 101 1.57 -10.77 1.25
CA ALA A 101 0.74 -10.51 0.08
C ALA A 101 -0.33 -9.43 0.36
N SER A 102 -0.08 -8.52 1.33
CA SER A 102 -0.95 -7.39 1.68
C SER A 102 -2.40 -7.84 1.95
N HIS A 103 -3.36 -7.37 1.18
CA HIS A 103 -4.79 -7.63 1.35
C HIS A 103 -5.29 -8.96 0.75
N ASN A 104 -4.41 -9.78 0.14
CA ASN A 104 -4.82 -11.06 -0.43
C ASN A 104 -5.22 -12.08 0.67
N PRO A 105 -6.03 -13.10 0.35
CA PRO A 105 -6.33 -14.21 1.25
C PRO A 105 -5.09 -14.97 1.73
N CYS A 106 -5.23 -15.78 2.79
CA CYS A 106 -4.10 -16.42 3.49
C CYS A 106 -3.30 -17.41 2.63
N GLU A 107 -3.86 -17.96 1.56
CA GLU A 107 -3.19 -18.88 0.63
C GLU A 107 -2.08 -18.19 -0.17
N TYR A 108 -2.22 -16.89 -0.39
CA TYR A 108 -1.22 -16.08 -1.08
C TYR A 108 -0.12 -15.64 -0.11
N ASN A 109 1.08 -15.47 -0.66
CA ASN A 109 2.15 -14.74 0.01
C ASN A 109 2.98 -13.98 -1.03
N GLY A 110 3.93 -13.17 -0.58
CA GLY A 110 4.78 -12.38 -1.44
C GLY A 110 6.12 -12.05 -0.80
N ILE A 111 7.05 -11.58 -1.61
CA ILE A 111 8.37 -11.15 -1.18
C ILE A 111 8.60 -9.77 -1.79
N LYS A 112 8.68 -8.76 -0.93
CA LYS A 112 8.98 -7.37 -1.27
C LYS A 112 10.39 -7.04 -0.78
N ILE A 113 11.19 -6.39 -1.59
CA ILE A 113 12.57 -6.06 -1.24
C ILE A 113 12.72 -4.53 -1.16
N PHE A 114 13.37 -4.08 -0.10
CA PHE A 114 13.69 -2.68 0.19
C PHE A 114 15.20 -2.48 0.14
N GLN A 115 15.63 -1.38 -0.46
CA GLN A 115 17.01 -0.94 -0.42
C GLN A 115 17.37 -0.43 0.99
N LYS A 116 18.64 -0.24 1.25
CA LYS A 116 19.18 0.37 2.48
C LYS A 116 18.53 1.72 2.83
N SER A 117 18.12 2.45 1.83
CA SER A 117 17.39 3.72 1.96
C SER A 117 15.95 3.61 2.46
N GLY A 118 15.42 2.38 2.59
CA GLY A 118 14.02 2.12 2.93
C GLY A 118 13.04 2.24 1.76
N TYR A 119 13.51 2.54 0.56
CA TYR A 119 12.67 2.52 -0.65
C TYR A 119 12.63 1.12 -1.26
N LYS A 120 11.52 0.79 -1.94
CA LYS A 120 11.41 -0.44 -2.74
C LYS A 120 12.48 -0.46 -3.84
N LEU A 121 12.83 -1.66 -4.32
CA LEU A 121 13.74 -1.78 -5.45
C LEU A 121 13.19 -1.06 -6.69
N ASP A 122 14.12 -0.55 -7.51
CA ASP A 122 13.79 -0.12 -8.87
C ASP A 122 13.74 -1.31 -9.84
N ASP A 123 13.07 -1.11 -10.99
CA ASP A 123 12.87 -2.17 -12.00
C ASP A 123 14.18 -2.77 -12.48
N ALA A 124 15.26 -1.98 -12.58
CA ALA A 124 16.54 -2.45 -13.09
C ALA A 124 17.18 -3.49 -12.18
N LEU A 125 17.07 -3.30 -10.84
CA LEU A 125 17.57 -4.26 -9.87
C LEU A 125 16.67 -5.51 -9.79
N GLU A 126 15.34 -5.33 -9.90
CA GLU A 126 14.41 -6.46 -9.97
C GLU A 126 14.68 -7.33 -11.21
N ASP A 127 14.87 -6.72 -12.38
CA ASP A 127 15.20 -7.41 -13.65
C ASP A 127 16.57 -8.13 -13.56
N GLU A 128 17.53 -7.56 -12.83
CA GLU A 128 18.84 -8.21 -12.62
C GLU A 128 18.69 -9.45 -11.72
N ILE A 129 17.91 -9.37 -10.64
CA ILE A 129 17.60 -10.52 -9.76
C ILE A 129 16.88 -11.62 -10.56
N GLU A 130 15.85 -11.27 -11.34
CA GLU A 130 15.15 -12.23 -12.21
C GLU A 130 16.08 -12.92 -13.20
N THR A 131 16.99 -12.16 -13.81
CA THR A 131 17.95 -12.70 -14.78
C THR A 131 18.89 -13.72 -14.13
N ILE A 132 19.31 -13.48 -12.87
CA ILE A 132 20.10 -14.46 -12.14
C ILE A 132 19.29 -15.72 -11.88
N ILE A 133 18.05 -15.60 -11.39
CA ILE A 133 17.21 -16.75 -11.05
C ILE A 133 16.86 -17.59 -12.26
N LEU A 134 16.44 -16.97 -13.36
CA LEU A 134 15.84 -17.66 -14.49
C LEU A 134 16.82 -18.08 -15.57
N ASP A 135 17.90 -17.32 -15.74
CA ASP A 135 18.80 -17.49 -16.90
C ASP A 135 20.26 -17.77 -16.52
N ASN A 136 20.68 -17.47 -15.27
CA ASN A 136 22.08 -17.49 -14.87
C ASN A 136 22.29 -17.97 -13.43
N ALA A 137 21.58 -18.98 -13.00
CA ALA A 137 21.67 -19.50 -11.62
C ALA A 137 23.09 -19.96 -11.23
N GLU A 138 23.90 -20.36 -12.23
CA GLU A 138 25.31 -20.75 -12.05
C GLU A 138 26.24 -19.59 -11.65
N LYS A 139 25.78 -18.35 -11.76
CA LYS A 139 26.54 -17.15 -11.31
C LYS A 139 26.52 -16.97 -9.79
N ILE A 140 25.64 -17.66 -9.06
CA ILE A 140 25.56 -17.57 -7.62
C ILE A 140 26.79 -18.28 -7.01
N GLU A 141 27.61 -17.54 -6.28
CA GLU A 141 28.79 -18.05 -5.61
C GLU A 141 28.49 -18.46 -4.16
N TYR A 142 28.30 -19.76 -3.93
CA TYR A 142 28.06 -20.27 -2.59
C TYR A 142 29.33 -20.25 -1.73
N LYS A 143 29.20 -19.76 -0.51
CA LYS A 143 30.30 -19.64 0.46
C LYS A 143 30.46 -20.91 1.29
N ILE A 144 31.65 -21.14 1.83
CA ILE A 144 31.97 -22.32 2.64
C ILE A 144 32.58 -21.94 4.00
N GLY A 145 32.43 -22.83 4.97
CA GLY A 145 33.06 -22.70 6.29
C GLY A 145 32.68 -21.39 6.99
N GLY A 146 33.65 -20.62 7.41
CA GLY A 146 33.44 -19.37 8.14
C GLY A 146 32.90 -18.21 7.30
N GLU A 147 32.82 -18.35 6.00
CA GLU A 147 32.27 -17.32 5.09
C GLU A 147 30.75 -17.39 4.97
N VAL A 148 30.11 -18.49 5.39
CA VAL A 148 28.65 -18.63 5.44
C VAL A 148 28.07 -17.58 6.40
N GLY A 149 26.95 -16.97 6.05
CA GLY A 149 26.24 -16.01 6.87
C GLY A 149 25.57 -16.63 8.11
N ASN A 150 25.20 -15.78 9.05
CA ASN A 150 24.51 -16.19 10.28
C ASN A 150 23.13 -15.51 10.38
N ALA A 151 22.15 -16.22 10.94
CA ALA A 151 20.84 -15.66 11.23
C ALA A 151 20.71 -15.31 12.72
N THR A 152 20.18 -14.12 13.00
CA THR A 152 19.91 -13.64 14.35
C THR A 152 18.49 -13.07 14.44
N LYS A 153 17.94 -12.95 15.65
CA LYS A 153 16.62 -12.39 15.89
C LYS A 153 16.71 -11.06 16.62
N CYS A 154 16.06 -10.04 16.11
CA CYS A 154 15.86 -8.77 16.79
C CYS A 154 14.60 -8.83 17.64
N LYS A 155 14.69 -8.48 18.92
CA LYS A 155 13.55 -8.46 19.85
C LYS A 155 12.95 -7.07 20.05
N SER A 156 13.66 -6.02 19.65
CA SER A 156 13.23 -4.63 19.84
C SER A 156 12.49 -4.04 18.63
N ALA A 157 12.47 -4.73 17.49
CA ALA A 157 11.99 -4.22 16.21
C ALA A 157 10.59 -3.59 16.27
N VAL A 158 9.62 -4.30 16.87
CA VAL A 158 8.25 -3.77 17.04
C VAL A 158 8.25 -2.51 17.89
N LYS A 159 8.98 -2.52 19.01
CA LYS A 159 9.09 -1.36 19.90
C LYS A 159 9.74 -0.16 19.21
N ASP A 160 10.82 -0.38 18.46
CA ASP A 160 11.55 0.69 17.77
C ASP A 160 10.68 1.33 16.67
N TYR A 161 9.83 0.53 15.99
CA TYR A 161 8.84 1.04 15.05
C TYR A 161 7.72 1.82 15.76
N ILE A 162 7.16 1.28 16.85
CA ILE A 162 6.16 1.98 17.67
C ILE A 162 6.68 3.35 18.10
N GLU A 163 7.91 3.40 18.64
CA GLU A 163 8.52 4.66 19.06
C GLU A 163 8.70 5.64 17.90
N HIS A 164 9.01 5.15 16.69
CA HIS A 164 9.07 5.98 15.51
C HIS A 164 7.72 6.63 15.19
N VAL A 165 6.67 5.82 15.08
CA VAL A 165 5.32 6.32 14.72
C VAL A 165 4.79 7.29 15.78
N VAL A 166 4.95 6.96 17.07
CA VAL A 166 4.54 7.84 18.18
C VAL A 166 5.25 9.20 18.14
N LYS A 167 6.52 9.26 17.75
CA LYS A 167 7.29 10.51 17.66
C LYS A 167 6.90 11.41 16.49
N THR A 168 6.04 10.96 15.57
CA THR A 168 5.57 11.78 14.44
C THR A 168 4.55 12.85 14.82
N THR A 169 4.03 12.79 16.05
CA THR A 169 3.14 13.80 16.61
C THR A 169 3.53 14.18 18.04
N ASN A 170 3.19 15.41 18.44
CA ASN A 170 3.28 15.88 19.83
C ASN A 170 1.89 16.08 20.46
N VAL A 171 0.84 15.61 19.78
CA VAL A 171 -0.55 15.80 20.22
C VAL A 171 -0.98 14.60 21.05
N SER A 172 -1.56 14.85 22.22
CA SER A 172 -2.23 13.82 23.00
C SER A 172 -3.60 13.48 22.41
N PHE A 173 -3.93 12.20 22.38
CA PHE A 173 -5.24 11.69 21.98
C PHE A 173 -6.13 11.37 23.19
N ASP A 174 -5.80 11.92 24.36
CA ASP A 174 -6.60 11.75 25.59
C ASP A 174 -8.07 12.11 25.35
N GLY A 175 -8.96 11.21 25.78
CA GLY A 175 -10.40 11.36 25.63
C GLY A 175 -10.98 10.72 24.37
N LEU A 176 -10.17 10.44 23.34
CA LEU A 176 -10.64 9.74 22.15
C LEU A 176 -10.88 8.24 22.43
N LYS A 177 -12.00 7.74 21.93
CA LYS A 177 -12.38 6.32 21.93
C LYS A 177 -12.36 5.83 20.49
N ILE A 178 -11.42 4.98 20.14
CA ILE A 178 -11.22 4.52 18.78
C ILE A 178 -11.32 3.01 18.66
N ALA A 179 -11.89 2.52 17.56
CA ALA A 179 -11.82 1.11 17.21
C ALA A 179 -10.65 0.87 16.23
N LEU A 180 -9.93 -0.24 16.39
CA LEU A 180 -8.83 -0.65 15.53
C LEU A 180 -9.11 -2.05 14.99
N ASP A 181 -9.33 -2.18 13.69
CA ASP A 181 -9.42 -3.46 13.00
C ASP A 181 -8.06 -3.78 12.37
N CYS A 182 -7.38 -4.76 12.96
CA CYS A 182 -6.03 -5.16 12.57
C CYS A 182 -6.00 -6.20 11.43
N ALA A 183 -7.13 -6.53 10.81
CA ALA A 183 -7.23 -7.54 9.75
C ALA A 183 -6.64 -8.92 10.12
N ASN A 184 -6.48 -9.26 11.40
CA ASN A 184 -5.65 -10.37 11.89
C ASN A 184 -4.25 -10.37 11.25
N GLY A 185 -3.76 -9.22 10.84
CA GLY A 185 -2.49 -8.96 10.16
C GLY A 185 -1.43 -8.37 11.09
N SER A 186 -0.42 -7.77 10.47
CA SER A 186 0.76 -7.26 11.18
C SER A 186 0.47 -6.06 12.08
N ALA A 187 -0.60 -5.29 11.88
CA ALA A 187 -1.04 -4.24 12.80
C ALA A 187 -1.37 -4.77 14.20
N SER A 188 -1.71 -6.06 14.35
CA SER A 188 -2.04 -6.68 15.63
C SER A 188 -0.92 -6.60 16.67
N VAL A 189 0.34 -6.47 16.25
CA VAL A 189 1.50 -6.42 17.17
C VAL A 189 1.89 -5.01 17.61
N CYS A 190 1.36 -3.95 16.99
CA CYS A 190 1.82 -2.58 17.25
C CYS A 190 0.70 -1.54 17.37
N ALA A 191 -0.40 -1.65 16.62
CA ALA A 191 -1.41 -0.60 16.53
C ALA A 191 -1.98 -0.20 17.92
N LYS A 192 -2.33 -1.17 18.75
CA LYS A 192 -2.85 -0.88 20.11
C LYS A 192 -1.87 -0.03 20.92
N GLU A 193 -0.58 -0.42 20.93
CA GLU A 193 0.43 0.27 21.74
C GLU A 193 0.72 1.67 21.19
N ILE A 194 0.73 1.87 19.87
CA ILE A 194 0.90 3.18 19.24
C ILE A 194 -0.16 4.15 19.74
N PHE A 195 -1.44 3.82 19.57
CA PHE A 195 -2.53 4.74 19.90
C PHE A 195 -2.76 4.90 21.40
N THR A 196 -2.54 3.85 22.21
CA THR A 196 -2.63 3.98 23.68
C THR A 196 -1.47 4.79 24.26
N SER A 197 -0.27 4.72 23.67
CA SER A 197 0.87 5.55 24.08
C SER A 197 0.61 7.03 23.83
N LEU A 198 -0.25 7.37 22.88
CA LEU A 198 -0.68 8.73 22.59
C LEU A 198 -1.93 9.16 23.39
N GLY A 199 -2.48 8.27 24.25
CA GLY A 199 -3.60 8.58 25.16
C GLY A 199 -4.96 8.09 24.70
N ALA A 200 -5.12 7.52 23.50
CA ALA A 200 -6.42 7.04 23.03
C ALA A 200 -6.88 5.78 23.77
N LYS A 201 -8.18 5.67 23.97
CA LYS A 201 -8.82 4.43 24.44
C LYS A 201 -9.16 3.55 23.24
N CYS A 202 -8.42 2.45 23.07
CA CYS A 202 -8.54 1.55 21.91
C CYS A 202 -9.47 0.36 22.19
N PHE A 203 -10.30 0.03 21.21
CA PHE A 203 -11.15 -1.15 21.13
C PHE A 203 -10.68 -1.99 19.93
N MET A 204 -10.24 -3.20 20.19
CA MET A 204 -9.60 -4.03 19.18
C MET A 204 -10.59 -4.95 18.48
N LEU A 205 -10.48 -5.06 17.16
CA LEU A 205 -11.13 -6.04 16.28
C LEU A 205 -10.06 -6.76 15.47
N SER A 206 -10.31 -8.03 15.18
CA SER A 206 -9.43 -8.84 14.31
C SER A 206 -7.95 -8.72 14.69
N ASP A 207 -7.64 -8.85 15.99
CA ASP A 207 -6.27 -8.71 16.55
C ASP A 207 -5.69 -10.03 17.11
N THR A 208 -6.29 -11.17 16.74
CA THR A 208 -5.90 -12.50 17.18
C THR A 208 -5.57 -13.41 16.00
N PRO A 209 -4.42 -13.16 15.32
CA PRO A 209 -4.02 -13.94 14.16
C PRO A 209 -3.76 -15.41 14.50
N ASP A 210 -4.26 -16.33 13.67
CA ASP A 210 -4.04 -17.77 13.79
C ASP A 210 -3.24 -18.38 12.61
N GLY A 211 -2.80 -17.52 11.69
CA GLY A 211 -2.04 -17.87 10.50
C GLY A 211 -2.87 -18.08 9.24
N VAL A 212 -4.19 -18.24 9.37
CA VAL A 212 -5.10 -18.48 8.24
C VAL A 212 -6.28 -17.49 8.18
N ASN A 213 -6.48 -16.68 9.21
CA ASN A 213 -7.59 -15.71 9.31
C ASN A 213 -7.25 -14.28 8.87
N ILE A 214 -6.05 -14.04 8.32
CA ILE A 214 -5.67 -12.71 7.82
C ILE A 214 -6.60 -12.24 6.69
N ASN A 215 -7.11 -11.00 6.79
CA ASN A 215 -8.05 -10.39 5.83
C ASN A 215 -9.38 -11.15 5.63
N ASP A 216 -9.68 -12.16 6.45
CA ASP A 216 -10.93 -12.91 6.29
C ASP A 216 -12.11 -12.12 6.85
N LYS A 217 -12.82 -11.44 5.96
CA LYS A 217 -13.98 -10.57 6.25
C LYS A 217 -13.70 -9.47 7.28
N CYS A 218 -12.50 -8.94 7.29
CA CYS A 218 -12.07 -7.89 8.20
C CYS A 218 -11.05 -6.95 7.53
N GLY A 219 -10.66 -5.92 8.25
CA GLY A 219 -9.68 -4.93 7.82
C GLY A 219 -10.18 -4.01 6.71
N SER A 220 -9.25 -3.33 6.03
CA SER A 220 -9.56 -2.26 5.07
C SER A 220 -10.33 -2.72 3.82
N THR A 221 -10.30 -4.00 3.49
CA THR A 221 -11.08 -4.56 2.36
C THR A 221 -12.49 -5.00 2.73
N HIS A 222 -12.78 -5.12 4.03
CA HIS A 222 -14.08 -5.51 4.59
C HIS A 222 -14.38 -4.69 5.86
N PRO A 223 -14.61 -3.37 5.75
CA PRO A 223 -14.76 -2.48 6.89
C PRO A 223 -16.15 -2.53 7.54
N GLU A 224 -17.08 -3.35 7.04
CA GLU A 224 -18.50 -3.33 7.41
C GLU A 224 -18.72 -3.60 8.91
N GLU A 225 -17.93 -4.52 9.49
CA GLU A 225 -18.01 -4.83 10.92
C GLU A 225 -17.50 -3.65 11.75
N LEU A 226 -16.39 -3.03 11.36
CA LEU A 226 -15.85 -1.83 12.01
C LEU A 226 -16.85 -0.67 11.94
N MET A 227 -17.43 -0.41 10.76
CA MET A 227 -18.43 0.64 10.55
C MET A 227 -19.62 0.48 11.50
N LYS A 228 -20.15 -0.73 11.61
CA LYS A 228 -21.23 -1.04 12.54
C LYS A 228 -20.78 -0.88 13.99
N PHE A 229 -19.62 -1.39 14.34
CA PHE A 229 -19.10 -1.36 15.71
C PHE A 229 -18.89 0.08 16.22
N VAL A 230 -18.27 0.95 15.41
CA VAL A 230 -18.04 2.36 15.75
C VAL A 230 -19.36 3.04 16.07
N LYS A 231 -20.37 2.88 15.20
CA LYS A 231 -21.71 3.47 15.36
C LYS A 231 -22.44 2.94 16.59
N ASP A 232 -22.52 1.62 16.74
CA ASP A 232 -23.29 0.97 17.79
C ASP A 232 -22.70 1.22 19.19
N ALA A 233 -21.36 1.29 19.29
CA ALA A 233 -20.64 1.55 20.53
C ALA A 233 -20.47 3.05 20.85
N GLY A 234 -20.87 3.95 19.94
CA GLY A 234 -20.73 5.39 20.12
C GLY A 234 -19.27 5.82 20.28
N LEU A 235 -18.40 5.31 19.42
CA LEU A 235 -16.97 5.66 19.39
C LEU A 235 -16.75 6.92 18.57
N ASP A 236 -15.61 7.56 18.75
CA ASP A 236 -15.27 8.78 18.02
C ASP A 236 -14.87 8.49 16.57
N LEU A 237 -14.20 7.37 16.32
CA LEU A 237 -13.84 6.88 15.00
C LEU A 237 -13.33 5.43 15.04
N GLY A 238 -13.12 4.85 13.86
CA GLY A 238 -12.46 3.57 13.65
C GLY A 238 -11.36 3.65 12.61
N LEU A 239 -10.36 2.78 12.72
CA LEU A 239 -9.30 2.59 11.73
C LEU A 239 -9.23 1.12 11.34
N ALA A 240 -9.26 0.82 10.04
CA ALA A 240 -9.12 -0.51 9.48
C ALA A 240 -7.82 -0.59 8.68
N PHE A 241 -6.96 -1.55 9.02
CA PHE A 241 -5.71 -1.82 8.32
C PHE A 241 -5.87 -2.99 7.35
N ASP A 242 -4.95 -3.17 6.43
CA ASP A 242 -4.82 -4.42 5.67
C ASP A 242 -3.77 -5.35 6.30
N GLY A 243 -3.57 -6.53 5.70
CA GLY A 243 -2.77 -7.60 6.32
C GLY A 243 -1.34 -7.22 6.66
N ASP A 244 -0.69 -6.34 5.91
CA ASP A 244 0.67 -5.84 6.17
C ASP A 244 0.71 -4.36 6.57
N ALA A 245 -0.46 -3.78 6.83
CA ALA A 245 -0.67 -2.47 7.41
C ALA A 245 0.01 -1.31 6.66
N ASP A 246 0.25 -1.48 5.35
CA ASP A 246 0.69 -0.38 4.48
C ASP A 246 -0.49 0.51 4.03
N ARG A 247 -1.73 0.12 4.38
CA ARG A 247 -2.99 0.82 4.10
C ARG A 247 -3.82 1.01 5.36
N MET A 248 -4.58 2.11 5.36
CA MET A 248 -5.56 2.41 6.39
C MET A 248 -6.78 3.09 5.78
N LEU A 249 -7.97 2.59 6.11
CA LEU A 249 -9.24 3.30 5.92
C LEU A 249 -9.80 3.68 7.28
N ALA A 250 -10.42 4.86 7.36
CA ALA A 250 -11.06 5.31 8.59
C ALA A 250 -12.58 5.20 8.51
N VAL A 251 -13.23 5.19 9.67
CA VAL A 251 -14.67 5.21 9.85
C VAL A 251 -15.02 6.32 10.80
N ASP A 252 -15.96 7.18 10.44
CA ASP A 252 -16.39 8.28 11.28
C ASP A 252 -17.38 7.81 12.39
N GLU A 253 -17.72 8.71 13.31
CA GLU A 253 -18.62 8.44 14.43
C GLU A 253 -20.05 8.06 14.01
N ASN A 254 -20.44 8.26 12.77
CA ASN A 254 -21.73 7.84 12.20
C ASN A 254 -21.67 6.44 11.58
N GLY A 255 -20.48 5.84 11.52
CA GLY A 255 -20.22 4.58 10.85
C GLY A 255 -20.02 4.72 9.33
N GLU A 256 -19.70 5.91 8.83
CA GLU A 256 -19.47 6.15 7.41
C GLU A 256 -17.98 6.05 7.08
N LEU A 257 -17.68 5.49 5.90
CA LEU A 257 -16.31 5.26 5.45
C LEU A 257 -15.61 6.57 5.05
N VAL A 258 -14.39 6.72 5.55
CA VAL A 258 -13.43 7.78 5.20
C VAL A 258 -12.25 7.10 4.50
N ASP A 259 -12.28 7.10 3.18
CA ASP A 259 -11.29 6.42 2.33
C ASP A 259 -9.96 7.20 2.23
N GLY A 260 -8.98 6.62 1.53
CA GLY A 260 -7.66 7.23 1.37
C GLY A 260 -7.70 8.63 0.74
N ASP A 261 -8.60 8.89 -0.19
CA ASP A 261 -8.75 10.22 -0.79
C ASP A 261 -9.19 11.25 0.26
N LYS A 262 -10.17 10.91 1.09
CA LYS A 262 -10.61 11.78 2.19
C LYS A 262 -9.51 11.98 3.24
N VAL A 263 -8.76 10.92 3.57
CA VAL A 263 -7.61 11.02 4.50
C VAL A 263 -6.56 11.99 3.95
N ILE A 264 -6.19 11.86 2.67
CA ILE A 264 -5.25 12.77 2.01
C ILE A 264 -5.81 14.20 1.99
N ALA A 265 -7.11 14.39 1.71
CA ALA A 265 -7.74 15.71 1.69
C ALA A 265 -7.69 16.38 3.08
N ILE A 266 -8.07 15.66 4.14
CA ILE A 266 -8.03 16.17 5.54
C ILE A 266 -6.61 16.53 5.93
N CYS A 267 -5.66 15.61 5.73
CA CYS A 267 -4.26 15.82 6.12
C CYS A 267 -3.61 16.95 5.29
N SER A 268 -3.87 17.03 3.98
CA SER A 268 -3.38 18.11 3.14
C SER A 268 -3.91 19.48 3.56
N SER A 269 -5.20 19.56 3.94
CA SER A 269 -5.81 20.80 4.48
C SER A 269 -5.11 21.24 5.76
N LYS A 270 -4.88 20.32 6.71
CA LYS A 270 -4.14 20.58 7.95
C LYS A 270 -2.73 21.05 7.64
N MET A 271 -2.00 20.31 6.82
CA MET A 271 -0.60 20.61 6.46
C MET A 271 -0.50 21.99 5.77
N LYS A 272 -1.46 22.34 4.91
CA LYS A 272 -1.50 23.67 4.29
C LYS A 272 -1.73 24.77 5.31
N GLN A 273 -2.68 24.60 6.22
CA GLN A 273 -2.94 25.56 7.30
C GLN A 273 -1.73 25.77 8.22
N GLU A 274 -0.95 24.74 8.44
CA GLU A 274 0.28 24.76 9.25
C GLU A 274 1.52 25.23 8.45
N GLY A 275 1.39 25.43 7.13
CA GLY A 275 2.51 25.81 6.26
C GLY A 275 3.52 24.68 6.04
N THR A 276 3.14 23.43 6.28
CA THR A 276 4.00 22.25 6.12
C THR A 276 3.75 21.46 4.84
N LEU A 277 2.67 21.78 4.09
CA LEU A 277 2.40 21.17 2.78
C LEU A 277 3.39 21.70 1.74
N LYS A 278 4.36 20.87 1.35
CA LYS A 278 5.40 21.28 0.41
C LYS A 278 4.81 21.63 -0.96
N LYS A 279 5.08 22.87 -1.41
CA LYS A 279 4.59 23.41 -2.69
C LYS A 279 3.07 23.42 -2.83
N ASP A 280 2.33 23.40 -1.70
CA ASP A 280 0.86 23.30 -1.67
C ASP A 280 0.32 22.18 -2.58
N THR A 281 0.98 21.02 -2.58
CA THR A 281 0.70 19.94 -3.54
C THR A 281 0.46 18.61 -2.85
N ALA A 282 -0.61 17.91 -3.27
CA ALA A 282 -0.88 16.50 -2.98
C ALA A 282 -0.73 15.65 -4.26
N VAL A 283 -0.17 14.45 -4.13
CA VAL A 283 0.04 13.52 -5.25
C VAL A 283 -0.89 12.33 -5.12
N VAL A 284 -1.71 12.07 -6.15
CA VAL A 284 -2.65 10.95 -6.16
C VAL A 284 -2.62 10.24 -7.52
N THR A 285 -3.32 9.12 -7.62
CA THR A 285 -3.42 8.43 -8.91
C THR A 285 -4.62 8.95 -9.73
N VAL A 286 -4.65 8.58 -11.01
CA VAL A 286 -5.81 8.85 -11.88
C VAL A 286 -7.09 8.15 -11.39
N MET A 287 -7.00 7.23 -10.42
CA MET A 287 -8.16 6.55 -9.84
C MET A 287 -8.80 7.27 -8.66
N SER A 288 -8.13 8.28 -8.09
CA SER A 288 -8.73 9.10 -7.02
C SER A 288 -10.05 9.71 -7.46
N ASN A 289 -11.01 9.79 -6.55
CA ASN A 289 -12.36 10.28 -6.85
C ASN A 289 -12.34 11.70 -7.40
N MET A 290 -13.23 12.01 -8.34
CA MET A 290 -13.37 13.36 -8.90
C MET A 290 -13.56 14.42 -7.83
N GLY A 291 -14.20 14.07 -6.72
CA GLY A 291 -14.36 14.94 -5.56
C GLY A 291 -13.04 15.43 -4.97
N PHE A 292 -11.99 14.58 -4.99
CA PHE A 292 -10.66 14.99 -4.55
C PHE A 292 -10.07 16.09 -5.44
N PHE A 293 -10.27 15.99 -6.74
CA PHE A 293 -9.76 17.03 -7.66
C PHE A 293 -10.47 18.38 -7.45
N LYS A 294 -11.80 18.33 -7.25
CA LYS A 294 -12.58 19.54 -6.93
C LYS A 294 -12.19 20.12 -5.57
N PHE A 295 -12.03 19.26 -4.56
CA PHE A 295 -11.50 19.69 -3.26
C PHE A 295 -10.18 20.44 -3.42
N CYS A 296 -9.26 19.93 -4.20
CA CYS A 296 -7.96 20.59 -4.43
C CYS A 296 -8.12 21.98 -5.06
N GLU A 297 -9.01 22.11 -6.06
CA GLU A 297 -9.32 23.39 -6.72
C GLU A 297 -9.94 24.40 -5.73
N GLU A 298 -10.91 23.95 -4.91
CA GLU A 298 -11.62 24.80 -3.94
C GLU A 298 -10.74 25.28 -2.77
N HIS A 299 -9.67 24.52 -2.47
CA HIS A 299 -8.78 24.82 -1.35
C HIS A 299 -7.39 25.33 -1.79
N ASP A 300 -7.21 25.67 -3.07
CA ASP A 300 -5.93 26.11 -3.63
C ASP A 300 -4.78 25.12 -3.37
N ILE A 301 -5.06 23.83 -3.39
CA ILE A 301 -4.09 22.75 -3.31
C ILE A 301 -3.83 22.25 -4.74
N ARG A 302 -2.57 22.17 -5.13
CA ARG A 302 -2.23 21.54 -6.42
C ARG A 302 -2.40 20.05 -6.33
N CYS A 303 -3.04 19.44 -7.35
CA CYS A 303 -3.21 18.01 -7.46
C CYS A 303 -2.36 17.48 -8.60
N GLU A 304 -1.33 16.70 -8.27
CA GLU A 304 -0.54 15.94 -9.24
C GLU A 304 -1.11 14.55 -9.40
N LYS A 305 -1.34 14.13 -10.66
CA LYS A 305 -1.95 12.86 -10.99
C LYS A 305 -0.93 11.93 -11.61
N THR A 306 -0.83 10.71 -11.11
CA THR A 306 0.06 9.67 -11.63
C THR A 306 -0.72 8.49 -12.22
N ALA A 307 -0.03 7.57 -12.88
CA ALA A 307 -0.57 6.26 -13.17
C ALA A 307 -0.91 5.52 -11.88
N VAL A 308 -1.74 4.47 -11.99
CA VAL A 308 -2.15 3.64 -10.84
C VAL A 308 -0.97 2.81 -10.34
N GLY A 309 -0.73 2.89 -9.05
CA GLY A 309 0.33 2.20 -8.32
C GLY A 309 1.09 3.16 -7.41
N ASP A 310 1.29 2.74 -6.17
CA ASP A 310 1.98 3.48 -5.12
C ASP A 310 3.39 3.94 -5.53
N ARG A 311 4.07 3.12 -6.31
CA ARG A 311 5.38 3.41 -6.88
C ARG A 311 5.38 4.72 -7.69
N TYR A 312 4.42 4.92 -8.58
CA TYR A 312 4.35 6.13 -9.41
C TYR A 312 4.05 7.38 -8.58
N VAL A 313 3.25 7.23 -7.51
CA VAL A 313 3.01 8.29 -6.53
C VAL A 313 4.31 8.68 -5.85
N LEU A 314 5.03 7.70 -5.30
CA LEU A 314 6.31 7.91 -4.62
C LEU A 314 7.36 8.53 -5.53
N GLU A 315 7.55 8.00 -6.75
CA GLU A 315 8.50 8.54 -7.73
C GLU A 315 8.21 10.02 -8.04
N LYS A 316 6.93 10.38 -8.22
CA LYS A 316 6.53 11.77 -8.44
C LYS A 316 6.83 12.65 -7.22
N MET A 317 6.53 12.16 -6.02
CA MET A 317 6.82 12.88 -4.77
C MET A 317 8.31 13.16 -4.60
N LEU A 318 9.15 12.15 -4.81
CA LEU A 318 10.62 12.25 -4.70
C LEU A 318 11.19 13.23 -5.73
N LYS A 319 10.80 13.07 -7.00
CA LYS A 319 11.30 13.88 -8.10
C LYS A 319 10.99 15.36 -7.92
N GLU A 320 9.80 15.66 -7.46
CA GLU A 320 9.32 17.05 -7.36
C GLU A 320 9.44 17.60 -5.93
N GLY A 321 9.76 16.78 -4.93
CA GLY A 321 9.92 17.19 -3.54
C GLY A 321 8.60 17.50 -2.84
N TYR A 322 7.55 16.72 -3.11
CA TYR A 322 6.27 16.75 -2.39
C TYR A 322 6.32 15.81 -1.17
N ASN A 323 5.47 16.04 -0.17
CA ASN A 323 5.53 15.30 1.08
C ASN A 323 4.26 14.56 1.50
N ILE A 324 3.17 14.67 0.74
CA ILE A 324 1.97 13.85 0.92
C ILE A 324 1.47 13.34 -0.43
N GLY A 325 1.08 12.09 -0.46
CA GLY A 325 0.44 11.46 -1.61
C GLY A 325 -0.11 10.08 -1.26
N GLY A 326 -0.81 9.46 -2.20
CA GLY A 326 -1.33 8.12 -1.98
C GLY A 326 -2.44 7.72 -2.94
N GLU A 327 -3.22 6.74 -2.51
CA GLU A 327 -4.30 6.12 -3.27
C GLU A 327 -5.59 6.06 -2.45
N GLN A 328 -6.73 6.05 -3.12
CA GLN A 328 -8.05 5.87 -2.51
C GLN A 328 -8.13 4.59 -1.65
N SER A 329 -7.36 3.57 -1.99
CA SER A 329 -7.27 2.30 -1.25
C SER A 329 -6.72 2.44 0.18
N GLY A 330 -6.26 3.62 0.59
CA GLY A 330 -5.71 3.89 1.92
C GLY A 330 -4.19 3.79 2.02
N HIS A 331 -3.49 3.53 0.91
CA HIS A 331 -2.03 3.61 0.88
C HIS A 331 -1.61 5.08 0.82
N VAL A 332 -1.31 5.67 1.98
CA VAL A 332 -0.98 7.09 2.12
C VAL A 332 0.47 7.23 2.57
N ILE A 333 1.22 8.08 1.86
CA ILE A 333 2.64 8.33 2.09
C ILE A 333 2.81 9.73 2.70
N PHE A 334 3.39 9.79 3.89
CA PHE A 334 3.90 11.01 4.51
C PHE A 334 5.42 11.00 4.43
N LEU A 335 5.98 11.55 3.34
CA LEU A 335 7.39 11.41 2.99
C LEU A 335 8.35 12.08 3.99
N ASP A 336 7.86 12.95 4.85
CA ASP A 336 8.66 13.51 5.95
C ASP A 336 8.91 12.49 7.08
N TYR A 337 8.15 11.37 7.13
CA TYR A 337 8.21 10.37 8.19
C TYR A 337 8.46 8.94 7.69
N ALA A 338 7.98 8.60 6.50
CA ALA A 338 8.04 7.23 5.95
C ALA A 338 8.39 7.24 4.46
N THR A 339 9.05 6.19 3.98
CA THR A 339 9.46 6.00 2.58
C THR A 339 8.45 5.22 1.75
N THR A 340 7.35 4.79 2.36
CA THR A 340 6.25 4.04 1.74
C THR A 340 4.94 4.39 2.44
N GLY A 341 3.81 3.86 1.98
CA GLY A 341 2.56 3.95 2.71
C GLY A 341 2.67 3.28 4.08
N ASP A 342 2.06 3.91 5.09
CA ASP A 342 2.08 3.46 6.47
C ASP A 342 0.70 3.72 7.09
N GLY A 343 -0.03 2.64 7.36
CA GLY A 343 -1.39 2.73 7.87
C GLY A 343 -1.47 3.28 9.28
N GLU A 344 -0.59 2.84 10.18
CA GLU A 344 -0.55 3.32 11.55
C GLU A 344 -0.13 4.80 11.63
N LEU A 345 0.88 5.18 10.88
CA LEU A 345 1.29 6.57 10.74
C LEU A 345 0.17 7.44 10.18
N SER A 346 -0.52 6.97 9.13
CA SER A 346 -1.67 7.65 8.52
C SER A 346 -2.80 7.86 9.55
N GLY A 347 -3.07 6.84 10.36
CA GLY A 347 -4.01 6.92 11.48
C GLY A 347 -3.60 7.98 12.50
N VAL A 348 -2.33 8.04 12.89
CA VAL A 348 -1.80 9.05 13.83
C VAL A 348 -1.94 10.46 13.24
N GLN A 349 -1.60 10.67 11.97
CA GLN A 349 -1.72 11.99 11.31
C GLN A 349 -3.19 12.42 11.15
N LEU A 350 -4.11 11.48 10.91
CA LEU A 350 -5.54 11.74 10.87
C LEU A 350 -6.09 12.13 12.25
N LEU A 351 -5.75 11.39 13.31
CA LEU A 351 -6.17 11.70 14.68
C LEU A 351 -5.61 13.05 15.13
N GLU A 352 -4.38 13.38 14.75
CA GLU A 352 -3.82 14.71 15.01
C GLU A 352 -4.66 15.82 14.36
N ALA A 353 -5.15 15.61 13.13
CA ALA A 353 -6.06 16.56 12.48
C ALA A 353 -7.40 16.70 13.22
N VAL A 354 -7.97 15.58 13.69
CA VAL A 354 -9.19 15.58 14.50
C VAL A 354 -8.99 16.38 15.79
N VAL A 355 -7.95 16.07 16.57
CA VAL A 355 -7.71 16.73 17.85
C VAL A 355 -7.41 18.22 17.69
N LYS A 356 -6.51 18.59 16.74
CA LYS A 356 -6.14 20.00 16.51
C LYS A 356 -7.31 20.85 16.04
N SER A 357 -8.19 20.30 15.22
CA SER A 357 -9.36 21.03 14.72
C SER A 357 -10.48 21.14 15.77
N GLY A 358 -10.53 20.25 16.74
CA GLY A 358 -11.66 20.08 17.68
C GLY A 358 -12.97 19.66 17.01
N LYS A 359 -12.91 19.19 15.76
CA LYS A 359 -14.05 18.72 14.96
C LYS A 359 -14.16 17.21 14.99
N LYS A 360 -15.37 16.71 14.76
CA LYS A 360 -15.60 15.29 14.50
C LYS A 360 -15.03 14.87 13.15
N LEU A 361 -14.74 13.57 13.00
CA LEU A 361 -14.20 13.07 11.74
C LEU A 361 -15.17 13.24 10.58
N SER A 362 -16.48 13.10 10.80
CA SER A 362 -17.50 13.36 9.77
C SER A 362 -17.48 14.80 9.24
N GLU A 363 -17.25 15.77 10.13
CA GLU A 363 -17.13 17.18 9.74
C GLU A 363 -15.86 17.42 8.93
N LEU A 364 -14.74 16.81 9.30
CA LEU A 364 -13.49 16.89 8.53
C LEU A 364 -13.62 16.20 7.19
N ALA A 365 -14.26 15.03 7.12
CA ALA A 365 -14.48 14.28 5.89
C ALA A 365 -15.43 14.99 4.91
N SER A 366 -16.23 15.95 5.39
CA SER A 366 -17.14 16.75 4.55
C SER A 366 -16.42 17.78 3.67
N VAL A 367 -15.10 17.99 3.85
CA VAL A 367 -14.30 18.87 2.97
C VAL A 367 -14.25 18.38 1.53
N MET A 368 -14.50 17.07 1.32
CA MET A 368 -14.51 16.42 0.02
C MET A 368 -15.85 15.71 -0.22
N GLN A 369 -16.57 16.11 -1.25
CA GLN A 369 -17.74 15.38 -1.71
C GLN A 369 -17.33 14.16 -2.55
N VAL A 370 -17.78 12.97 -2.17
CA VAL A 370 -17.55 11.76 -2.99
C VAL A 370 -18.58 11.71 -4.12
N TYR A 371 -18.09 11.56 -5.34
CA TYR A 371 -18.93 11.36 -6.53
C TYR A 371 -19.23 9.88 -6.71
N PRO A 372 -20.47 9.49 -6.96
CA PRO A 372 -20.83 8.15 -7.39
C PRO A 372 -19.92 7.67 -8.52
N GLN A 373 -19.51 6.40 -8.46
CA GLN A 373 -18.61 5.78 -9.43
C GLN A 373 -19.19 4.47 -9.95
N VAL A 374 -19.03 4.24 -11.26
CA VAL A 374 -19.30 2.98 -11.93
C VAL A 374 -18.01 2.45 -12.52
N LEU A 375 -17.72 1.17 -12.28
CA LEU A 375 -16.55 0.47 -12.84
C LEU A 375 -17.02 -0.80 -13.55
N ILE A 376 -16.85 -0.84 -14.88
CA ILE A 376 -17.20 -1.99 -15.71
C ILE A 376 -15.91 -2.63 -16.25
N ASN A 377 -15.72 -3.91 -15.94
CA ASN A 377 -14.59 -4.69 -16.44
C ASN A 377 -15.01 -5.46 -17.69
N VAL A 378 -14.43 -5.14 -18.83
CA VAL A 378 -14.72 -5.80 -20.11
C VAL A 378 -13.58 -6.75 -20.46
N LYS A 379 -13.89 -8.05 -20.57
CA LYS A 379 -12.90 -9.03 -21.04
C LYS A 379 -12.58 -8.80 -22.51
N VAL A 380 -11.30 -8.79 -22.84
CA VAL A 380 -10.79 -8.56 -24.18
C VAL A 380 -9.75 -9.61 -24.57
N SER A 381 -9.53 -9.82 -25.86
CA SER A 381 -8.45 -10.68 -26.33
C SER A 381 -7.07 -10.02 -26.09
N ALA A 382 -6.00 -10.83 -26.07
CA ALA A 382 -4.64 -10.29 -25.95
C ALA A 382 -4.28 -9.37 -27.13
N GLU A 383 -4.84 -9.65 -28.31
CA GLU A 383 -4.68 -8.83 -29.51
C GLU A 383 -5.52 -7.54 -29.43
N GLY A 384 -6.77 -7.64 -28.93
CA GLY A 384 -7.64 -6.51 -28.68
C GLY A 384 -7.01 -5.54 -27.67
N LYS A 385 -6.39 -6.05 -26.60
CA LYS A 385 -5.67 -5.23 -25.63
C LYS A 385 -4.59 -4.34 -26.27
N LYS A 386 -3.88 -4.83 -27.30
CA LYS A 386 -2.86 -4.06 -28.02
C LYS A 386 -3.48 -2.99 -28.95
N LYS A 387 -4.69 -3.23 -29.45
CA LYS A 387 -5.39 -2.31 -30.36
C LYS A 387 -6.11 -1.15 -29.66
N TYR A 388 -6.35 -1.28 -28.35
CA TYR A 388 -7.15 -0.35 -27.56
C TYR A 388 -6.78 1.13 -27.78
N ASN A 389 -5.49 1.47 -27.69
CA ASN A 389 -5.02 2.87 -27.74
C ASN A 389 -5.30 3.59 -29.07
N ASN A 390 -5.56 2.83 -30.15
CA ASN A 390 -5.73 3.36 -31.50
C ASN A 390 -7.12 3.10 -32.09
N ASP A 391 -8.06 2.58 -31.28
CA ASP A 391 -9.42 2.31 -31.78
C ASP A 391 -10.28 3.59 -31.74
N GLU A 392 -10.55 4.14 -32.92
CA GLU A 392 -11.28 5.39 -33.12
C GLU A 392 -12.73 5.34 -32.57
N TYR A 393 -13.37 4.15 -32.55
CA TYR A 393 -14.73 3.98 -32.05
C TYR A 393 -14.77 4.08 -30.53
N ILE A 394 -13.78 3.49 -29.83
CA ILE A 394 -13.68 3.58 -28.38
C ILE A 394 -13.35 5.01 -27.96
N ILE A 395 -12.44 5.67 -28.67
CA ILE A 395 -12.11 7.08 -28.44
C ILE A 395 -13.37 7.95 -28.63
N ALA A 396 -14.10 7.77 -29.72
CA ALA A 396 -15.33 8.53 -29.99
C ALA A 396 -16.43 8.29 -28.94
N ALA A 397 -16.62 7.04 -28.51
CA ALA A 397 -17.59 6.71 -27.47
C ALA A 397 -17.23 7.35 -26.13
N THR A 398 -15.94 7.34 -25.77
CA THR A 398 -15.41 8.00 -24.57
C THR A 398 -15.64 9.50 -24.61
N GLN A 399 -15.24 10.16 -25.70
CA GLN A 399 -15.41 11.60 -25.89
C GLN A 399 -16.89 12.03 -25.87
N LYS A 400 -17.77 11.21 -26.47
CA LYS A 400 -19.20 11.46 -26.43
C LYS A 400 -19.73 11.45 -24.99
N ALA A 401 -19.35 10.45 -24.20
CA ALA A 401 -19.75 10.37 -22.79
C ALA A 401 -19.17 11.54 -21.97
N GLU A 402 -17.93 11.95 -22.20
CA GLU A 402 -17.34 13.15 -21.57
C GLU A 402 -18.13 14.42 -21.90
N MET A 403 -18.54 14.60 -23.15
CA MET A 403 -19.38 15.73 -23.56
C MET A 403 -20.76 15.71 -22.91
N GLU A 404 -21.38 14.53 -22.76
CA GLU A 404 -22.66 14.39 -22.09
C GLU A 404 -22.61 14.70 -20.60
N LEU A 405 -21.48 14.45 -19.94
CA LEU A 405 -21.24 14.75 -18.53
C LEU A 405 -20.99 16.25 -18.27
N MET A 406 -20.67 17.05 -19.28
CA MET A 406 -20.56 18.53 -19.24
C MET A 406 -19.75 19.08 -18.05
N GLY A 407 -18.68 18.39 -17.62
CA GLY A 407 -17.87 18.76 -16.47
C GLY A 407 -18.42 18.35 -15.09
N ASP A 408 -19.63 17.80 -15.02
CA ASP A 408 -20.23 17.25 -13.79
C ASP A 408 -19.89 15.77 -13.57
N GLY A 409 -18.98 15.22 -14.37
CA GLY A 409 -18.48 13.89 -14.30
C GLY A 409 -17.19 13.71 -15.10
N ARG A 410 -16.62 12.53 -15.05
CA ARG A 410 -15.45 12.14 -15.85
C ARG A 410 -15.56 10.71 -16.34
N VAL A 411 -14.82 10.41 -17.38
CA VAL A 411 -14.65 9.07 -17.94
C VAL A 411 -13.19 8.68 -17.90
N LEU A 412 -12.89 7.47 -17.46
CA LEU A 412 -11.56 6.88 -17.50
C LEU A 412 -11.64 5.47 -18.08
N VAL A 413 -11.19 5.29 -19.31
CA VAL A 413 -11.10 3.98 -19.94
C VAL A 413 -9.63 3.59 -20.04
N ARG A 414 -9.28 2.39 -19.56
CA ARG A 414 -7.87 1.93 -19.55
C ARG A 414 -7.76 0.43 -19.66
N VAL A 415 -6.68 -0.06 -20.21
CA VAL A 415 -6.32 -1.48 -20.14
C VAL A 415 -5.81 -1.85 -18.74
N SER A 416 -6.16 -3.05 -18.27
CA SER A 416 -5.55 -3.61 -17.05
C SER A 416 -4.09 -3.97 -17.31
N GLY A 417 -3.18 -3.65 -16.38
CA GLY A 417 -1.77 -4.04 -16.47
C GLY A 417 -1.59 -5.56 -16.48
N THR A 418 -2.30 -6.25 -15.60
CA THR A 418 -2.10 -7.67 -15.29
C THR A 418 -3.10 -8.63 -15.94
N GLU A 419 -4.33 -8.17 -16.21
CA GLU A 419 -5.43 -9.00 -16.69
C GLU A 419 -5.79 -8.68 -18.15
N PRO A 420 -6.41 -9.61 -18.90
CA PRO A 420 -6.92 -9.36 -20.25
C PRO A 420 -8.27 -8.60 -20.19
N LEU A 421 -8.24 -7.40 -19.60
CA LEU A 421 -9.40 -6.55 -19.37
C LEU A 421 -9.16 -5.12 -19.84
N VAL A 422 -10.23 -4.47 -20.31
CA VAL A 422 -10.37 -3.02 -20.37
C VAL A 422 -11.31 -2.60 -19.23
N ARG A 423 -10.91 -1.63 -18.45
CA ARG A 423 -11.69 -1.06 -17.35
C ARG A 423 -12.30 0.25 -17.81
N VAL A 424 -13.62 0.33 -17.76
CA VAL A 424 -14.42 1.51 -18.07
C VAL A 424 -14.94 2.07 -16.75
N MET A 425 -14.40 3.21 -16.32
CA MET A 425 -14.79 3.88 -15.10
C MET A 425 -15.42 5.24 -15.43
N LEU A 426 -16.57 5.50 -14.84
CA LEU A 426 -17.23 6.80 -14.89
C LEU A 426 -17.55 7.29 -13.47
N GLU A 427 -17.43 8.58 -13.27
CA GLU A 427 -17.89 9.27 -12.08
C GLU A 427 -18.80 10.42 -12.46
N GLY A 428 -19.80 10.69 -11.63
CA GLY A 428 -20.74 11.79 -11.87
C GLY A 428 -21.80 11.87 -10.77
N LYS A 429 -22.62 12.92 -10.81
CA LYS A 429 -23.65 13.18 -9.78
C LYS A 429 -24.80 12.17 -9.79
N ASP A 430 -25.19 11.68 -10.97
CA ASP A 430 -26.30 10.74 -11.15
C ASP A 430 -25.76 9.34 -11.52
N ILE A 431 -25.87 8.42 -10.56
CA ILE A 431 -25.41 7.04 -10.71
C ILE A 431 -26.08 6.32 -11.90
N ASN A 432 -27.36 6.56 -12.16
CA ASN A 432 -28.08 5.91 -13.26
C ASN A 432 -27.61 6.43 -14.63
N HIS A 433 -27.32 7.72 -14.71
CA HIS A 433 -26.79 8.34 -15.92
C HIS A 433 -25.40 7.78 -16.25
N ILE A 434 -24.46 7.78 -15.28
CA ILE A 434 -23.11 7.25 -15.51
C ILE A 434 -23.12 5.74 -15.76
N GLN A 435 -24.03 4.97 -15.15
CA GLN A 435 -24.20 3.55 -15.43
C GLN A 435 -24.53 3.32 -16.89
N LYS A 436 -25.54 4.04 -17.43
CA LYS A 436 -25.95 3.94 -18.83
C LYS A 436 -24.83 4.29 -19.80
N LEU A 437 -24.09 5.37 -19.53
CA LEU A 437 -22.96 5.77 -20.37
C LEU A 437 -21.82 4.75 -20.31
N GLY A 438 -21.54 4.21 -19.12
CA GLY A 438 -20.53 3.17 -18.91
C GLY A 438 -20.85 1.89 -19.69
N GLU A 439 -22.11 1.44 -19.66
CA GLU A 439 -22.57 0.28 -20.42
C GLU A 439 -22.42 0.49 -21.93
N GLN A 440 -22.74 1.69 -22.45
CA GLN A 440 -22.57 2.01 -23.86
C GLN A 440 -21.12 1.93 -24.29
N ILE A 441 -20.18 2.48 -23.49
CA ILE A 441 -18.73 2.38 -23.76
C ILE A 441 -18.28 0.92 -23.69
N ALA A 442 -18.73 0.19 -22.66
CA ALA A 442 -18.37 -1.22 -22.46
C ALA A 442 -18.81 -2.11 -23.62
N GLU A 443 -19.98 -1.84 -24.21
CA GLU A 443 -20.47 -2.55 -25.40
C GLU A 443 -19.58 -2.30 -26.60
N VAL A 444 -19.21 -1.04 -26.86
CA VAL A 444 -18.25 -0.70 -27.93
C VAL A 444 -16.90 -1.40 -27.71
N VAL A 445 -16.37 -1.36 -26.48
CA VAL A 445 -15.11 -2.06 -26.15
C VAL A 445 -15.22 -3.56 -26.41
N LYS A 446 -16.32 -4.19 -26.03
CA LYS A 446 -16.57 -5.61 -26.24
C LYS A 446 -16.65 -5.96 -27.73
N GLU A 447 -17.38 -5.19 -28.53
CA GLU A 447 -17.50 -5.41 -29.98
C GLU A 447 -16.18 -5.26 -30.73
N ARG A 448 -15.33 -4.34 -30.27
CA ARG A 448 -14.09 -3.99 -30.96
C ARG A 448 -12.88 -4.84 -30.57
N LEU A 449 -12.83 -5.33 -29.32
CA LEU A 449 -11.62 -5.89 -28.73
C LEU A 449 -11.78 -7.34 -28.21
N SER A 450 -12.98 -7.95 -28.30
CA SER A 450 -13.17 -9.35 -27.90
C SER A 450 -12.56 -10.35 -28.86
#